data_87b17f9256eea35701ac9c3e42fdbdbb
#
_entry.id   87b17f9256eea35701ac9c3e42fdbdbb
#
_cell.length_a   1.000
_cell.length_b   1.000
_cell.length_c   1.000
_cell.angle_alpha   90.00
_cell.angle_beta   90.00
_cell.angle_gamma   90.00
#
_symmetry.space_group_name_H-M   'P 1'
#
loop_
_entity.id
_entity.type
_entity.pdbx_description
1 polymer ?
#
loop_
_entity_poly.entity_id
_entity_poly.type
_entity_poly.pdbx_seq_one_letter_code
_entity_poly.pdbx_strand_id
1 'polypeptide(L)'
;MPVDKEEAIKENLDSWDELASVHAQGSGAEFYRIEQWLAGESKLAPWEIEEVGPVVGKSLLHLQCHIGTDSLSWSREGAKVTGLDYSPSAIREAERFAGMIGVDDARFVVSRVRDAVESLEGEEFDIVYTGRGALCWLPDIEQWASVCSSLVKQGGMLYLEESTPMINALEPMAVEGGSVFGLRYDLFNTEAVSEVSEGSYADPDYPGSRRSHCWEYRYDSTVSYTHLTLPTI
;
A
#
# COMPACT_ATOMS: atom_id res chain seq x y z
N MET A 1 -22.82 -12.53 -8.70
CA MET A 1 -23.29 -12.04 -7.38
C MET A 1 -22.13 -11.23 -6.79
N PRO A 2 -22.39 -10.14 -6.09
CA PRO A 2 -21.34 -9.43 -5.40
C PRO A 2 -20.59 -10.39 -4.46
N VAL A 3 -19.28 -10.28 -4.38
CA VAL A 3 -18.48 -11.07 -3.44
C VAL A 3 -18.73 -10.54 -2.02
N ASP A 4 -18.76 -11.44 -1.04
CA ASP A 4 -18.80 -11.03 0.37
C ASP A 4 -17.51 -10.29 0.73
N LYS A 5 -17.64 -9.11 1.36
CA LYS A 5 -16.48 -8.25 1.65
C LYS A 5 -15.48 -8.91 2.60
N GLU A 6 -15.95 -9.63 3.62
CA GLU A 6 -15.05 -10.29 4.58
C GLU A 6 -14.35 -11.51 3.95
N GLU A 7 -15.03 -12.23 3.05
CA GLU A 7 -14.42 -13.31 2.27
C GLU A 7 -13.34 -12.76 1.33
N ALA A 8 -13.65 -11.68 0.61
CA ALA A 8 -12.70 -11.02 -0.28
C ALA A 8 -11.47 -10.48 0.48
N ILE A 9 -11.64 -9.88 1.65
CA ILE A 9 -10.53 -9.43 2.51
C ILE A 9 -9.68 -10.63 2.94
N LYS A 10 -10.31 -11.75 3.28
CA LYS A 10 -9.60 -12.96 3.68
C LYS A 10 -8.79 -13.53 2.51
N GLU A 11 -9.37 -13.65 1.33
CA GLU A 11 -8.66 -14.14 0.13
C GLU A 11 -7.48 -13.21 -0.24
N ASN A 12 -7.67 -11.88 -0.12
CA ASN A 12 -6.59 -10.91 -0.30
C ASN A 12 -5.48 -11.10 0.74
N LEU A 13 -5.84 -11.29 2.03
CA LEU A 13 -4.86 -11.54 3.09
C LEU A 13 -4.07 -12.82 2.80
N ASP A 14 -4.75 -13.92 2.49
CA ASP A 14 -4.11 -15.22 2.21
C ASP A 14 -3.12 -15.06 1.04
N SER A 15 -3.49 -14.31 -0.01
CA SER A 15 -2.64 -14.01 -1.16
C SER A 15 -1.42 -13.15 -0.78
N TRP A 16 -1.63 -12.01 -0.11
CA TRP A 16 -0.55 -11.10 0.26
C TRP A 16 0.39 -11.66 1.31
N ASP A 17 -0.13 -12.50 2.24
CA ASP A 17 0.70 -13.16 3.24
C ASP A 17 1.63 -14.20 2.62
N GLU A 18 1.16 -14.94 1.61
CA GLU A 18 1.99 -15.85 0.82
C GLU A 18 3.04 -15.07 0.00
N LEU A 19 2.62 -14.01 -0.69
CA LEU A 19 3.49 -13.23 -1.58
C LEU A 19 4.56 -12.42 -0.85
N ALA A 20 4.37 -12.08 0.42
CA ALA A 20 5.34 -11.29 1.18
C ALA A 20 6.75 -11.93 1.17
N SER A 21 6.84 -13.25 1.38
CA SER A 21 8.12 -13.97 1.34
C SER A 21 8.69 -14.08 -0.07
N VAL A 22 7.83 -14.22 -1.08
CA VAL A 22 8.21 -14.23 -2.50
C VAL A 22 8.83 -12.89 -2.89
N HIS A 23 8.21 -11.78 -2.49
CA HIS A 23 8.69 -10.43 -2.77
C HIS A 23 10.00 -10.08 -2.05
N ALA A 24 10.26 -10.73 -0.92
CA ALA A 24 11.48 -10.51 -0.12
C ALA A 24 12.66 -11.41 -0.54
N GLN A 25 12.47 -12.39 -1.43
CA GLN A 25 13.47 -13.41 -1.77
C GLN A 25 13.46 -13.72 -3.27
N GLY A 26 14.54 -14.35 -3.77
CA GLY A 26 14.66 -14.86 -5.15
C GLY A 26 14.35 -13.78 -6.21
N SER A 27 13.58 -14.17 -7.23
CA SER A 27 13.18 -13.28 -8.34
C SER A 27 12.37 -12.07 -7.87
N GLY A 28 11.55 -12.23 -6.83
CA GLY A 28 10.81 -11.14 -6.22
C GLY A 28 11.74 -10.10 -5.58
N ALA A 29 12.79 -10.55 -4.89
CA ALA A 29 13.80 -9.64 -4.35
C ALA A 29 14.57 -8.88 -5.45
N GLU A 30 14.81 -9.51 -6.60
CA GLU A 30 15.39 -8.84 -7.77
C GLU A 30 14.45 -7.77 -8.32
N PHE A 31 13.17 -8.09 -8.50
CA PHE A 31 12.15 -7.15 -8.94
C PHE A 31 12.07 -5.94 -8.01
N TYR A 32 12.03 -6.19 -6.70
CA TYR A 32 12.04 -5.14 -5.68
C TYR A 32 13.42 -4.51 -5.46
N ARG A 33 14.46 -4.94 -6.18
CA ARG A 33 15.84 -4.43 -6.04
C ARG A 33 16.29 -4.40 -4.57
N ILE A 34 16.03 -5.51 -3.85
CA ILE A 34 16.31 -5.59 -2.40
C ILE A 34 17.81 -5.47 -2.12
N GLU A 35 18.67 -6.07 -2.96
CA GLU A 35 20.12 -5.99 -2.80
C GLU A 35 20.61 -4.53 -2.88
N GLN A 36 20.15 -3.78 -3.87
CA GLN A 36 20.51 -2.37 -4.04
C GLN A 36 19.99 -1.52 -2.88
N TRP A 37 18.75 -1.80 -2.43
CA TRP A 37 18.19 -1.14 -1.28
C TRP A 37 18.97 -1.45 0.01
N LEU A 38 19.38 -2.70 0.25
CA LEU A 38 20.25 -3.07 1.37
C LEU A 38 21.61 -2.36 1.27
N ALA A 39 22.13 -2.16 0.06
CA ALA A 39 23.36 -1.41 -0.18
C ALA A 39 23.21 0.12 0.02
N GLY A 40 22.01 0.62 0.29
CA GLY A 40 21.75 2.03 0.63
C GLY A 40 20.90 2.80 -0.37
N GLU A 41 20.44 2.20 -1.49
CA GLU A 41 19.49 2.88 -2.37
C GLU A 41 18.16 3.13 -1.63
N SER A 42 17.54 4.28 -1.88
CA SER A 42 16.20 4.57 -1.37
C SER A 42 15.12 3.92 -2.22
N LYS A 43 14.00 3.55 -1.60
CA LYS A 43 12.76 3.19 -2.30
C LYS A 43 11.89 4.40 -2.61
N LEU A 44 12.13 5.49 -1.92
CA LEU A 44 11.37 6.71 -2.11
C LEU A 44 11.74 7.37 -3.43
N ALA A 45 10.75 7.82 -4.15
CA ALA A 45 10.96 8.63 -5.33
C ALA A 45 11.40 10.05 -4.92
N PRO A 46 12.18 10.75 -5.76
CA PRO A 46 12.63 12.11 -5.45
C PRO A 46 11.47 13.08 -5.15
N TRP A 47 10.34 12.93 -5.82
CA TRP A 47 9.16 13.79 -5.59
C TRP A 47 8.51 13.52 -4.24
N GLU A 48 8.50 12.27 -3.73
CA GLU A 48 7.97 11.96 -2.40
C GLU A 48 8.77 12.69 -1.32
N ILE A 49 10.11 12.65 -1.42
CA ILE A 49 11.01 13.34 -0.50
C ILE A 49 10.79 14.85 -0.56
N GLU A 50 10.63 15.42 -1.76
CA GLU A 50 10.41 16.84 -1.97
C GLU A 50 9.05 17.29 -1.40
N GLU A 51 7.97 16.55 -1.69
CA GLU A 51 6.60 16.90 -1.29
C GLU A 51 6.36 16.71 0.21
N VAL A 52 6.85 15.62 0.80
CA VAL A 52 6.77 15.37 2.25
C VAL A 52 7.67 16.33 3.03
N GLY A 53 8.80 16.70 2.44
CA GLY A 53 9.77 17.61 3.04
C GLY A 53 10.53 17.00 4.21
N PRO A 54 11.16 17.82 5.09
CA PRO A 54 12.02 17.32 6.17
C PRO A 54 11.28 16.44 7.17
N VAL A 55 11.77 15.21 7.42
CA VAL A 55 11.16 14.23 8.31
C VAL A 55 11.99 13.91 9.55
N VAL A 56 13.19 14.49 9.69
CA VAL A 56 14.10 14.21 10.82
C VAL A 56 13.37 14.43 12.16
N GLY A 57 13.27 13.33 12.93
CA GLY A 57 12.65 13.31 14.25
C GLY A 57 11.11 13.32 14.25
N LYS A 58 10.46 13.44 13.09
CA LYS A 58 8.99 13.34 12.97
C LYS A 58 8.54 11.90 13.11
N SER A 59 7.37 11.68 13.73
CA SER A 59 6.69 10.40 13.72
C SER A 59 5.97 10.19 12.38
N LEU A 60 6.19 9.02 11.74
CA LEU A 60 5.59 8.65 10.48
C LEU A 60 4.91 7.28 10.61
N LEU A 61 3.62 7.23 10.31
CA LEU A 61 2.85 6.00 10.18
C LEU A 61 2.75 5.63 8.69
N HIS A 62 3.21 4.45 8.32
CA HIS A 62 2.97 3.88 6.99
C HIS A 62 1.87 2.83 7.08
N LEU A 63 0.69 3.16 6.57
CA LEU A 63 -0.43 2.23 6.44
C LEU A 63 -0.23 1.32 5.22
N GLN A 64 -0.49 0.02 5.39
CA GLN A 64 -0.28 -1.00 4.35
C GLN A 64 1.19 -1.06 3.88
N CYS A 65 2.09 -1.15 4.85
CA CYS A 65 3.54 -1.00 4.63
C CYS A 65 4.22 -2.20 3.93
N HIS A 66 3.48 -3.28 3.69
CA HIS A 66 3.99 -4.51 3.06
C HIS A 66 5.29 -4.99 3.76
N ILE A 67 6.33 -5.34 2.99
CA ILE A 67 7.65 -5.78 3.51
C ILE A 67 8.52 -4.64 4.08
N GLY A 68 7.98 -3.45 4.24
CA GLY A 68 8.56 -2.33 4.99
C GLY A 68 9.72 -1.58 4.33
N THR A 69 10.07 -1.85 3.08
CA THR A 69 11.24 -1.20 2.43
C THR A 69 11.09 0.31 2.29
N ASP A 70 9.87 0.81 2.01
CA ASP A 70 9.60 2.23 1.90
C ASP A 70 9.58 2.88 3.29
N SER A 71 8.96 2.20 4.27
CA SER A 71 8.99 2.60 5.68
C SER A 71 10.42 2.78 6.19
N LEU A 72 11.27 1.80 5.93
CA LEU A 72 12.67 1.82 6.34
C LEU A 72 13.50 2.83 5.52
N SER A 73 13.07 3.16 4.30
CA SER A 73 13.68 4.26 3.56
C SER A 73 13.35 5.62 4.21
N TRP A 74 12.13 5.83 4.70
CA TRP A 74 11.79 7.00 5.52
C TRP A 74 12.56 7.05 6.85
N SER A 75 12.81 5.88 7.46
CA SER A 75 13.67 5.82 8.65
C SER A 75 15.11 6.26 8.35
N ARG A 76 15.67 5.92 7.18
CA ARG A 76 16.98 6.43 6.72
C ARG A 76 17.01 7.94 6.53
N GLU A 77 15.87 8.54 6.17
CA GLU A 77 15.71 10.01 6.10
C GLU A 77 15.54 10.66 7.48
N GLY A 78 15.53 9.85 8.57
CA GLY A 78 15.47 10.29 9.95
C GLY A 78 14.09 10.37 10.58
N ALA A 79 13.05 9.81 9.93
CA ALA A 79 11.73 9.66 10.53
C ALA A 79 11.73 8.57 11.61
N LYS A 80 10.88 8.73 12.63
CA LYS A 80 10.51 7.67 13.58
C LYS A 80 9.34 6.90 13.01
N VAL A 81 9.61 5.72 12.47
CA VAL A 81 8.64 5.01 11.64
C VAL A 81 7.85 3.97 12.42
N THR A 82 6.54 3.96 12.19
CA THR A 82 5.66 2.85 12.50
C THR A 82 5.06 2.35 11.18
N GLY A 83 5.29 1.09 10.85
CA GLY A 83 4.65 0.40 9.72
C GLY A 83 3.49 -0.46 10.21
N LEU A 84 2.39 -0.45 9.47
CA LEU A 84 1.23 -1.29 9.77
C LEU A 84 0.80 -2.05 8.51
N ASP A 85 0.64 -3.35 8.63
CA ASP A 85 0.12 -4.21 7.57
C ASP A 85 -0.72 -5.33 8.16
N TYR A 86 -1.67 -5.85 7.40
CA TYR A 86 -2.52 -6.95 7.86
C TYR A 86 -1.87 -8.33 7.68
N SER A 87 -0.80 -8.44 6.86
CA SER A 87 -0.05 -9.68 6.63
C SER A 87 1.02 -9.89 7.71
N PRO A 88 0.91 -10.95 8.54
CA PRO A 88 1.96 -11.30 9.48
C PRO A 88 3.28 -11.63 8.79
N SER A 89 3.25 -12.20 7.58
CA SER A 89 4.46 -12.52 6.82
C SER A 89 5.17 -11.25 6.35
N ALA A 90 4.42 -10.25 5.88
CA ALA A 90 4.97 -8.95 5.48
C ALA A 90 5.65 -8.24 6.65
N ILE A 91 5.01 -8.22 7.81
CA ILE A 91 5.59 -7.62 9.02
C ILE A 91 6.86 -8.35 9.46
N ARG A 92 6.90 -9.69 9.44
CA ARG A 92 8.14 -10.43 9.74
C ARG A 92 9.29 -10.07 8.79
N GLU A 93 8.99 -9.89 7.50
CA GLU A 93 10.01 -9.46 6.53
C GLU A 93 10.46 -8.02 6.79
N ALA A 94 9.54 -7.11 7.13
CA ALA A 94 9.87 -5.73 7.50
C ALA A 94 10.79 -5.67 8.73
N GLU A 95 10.49 -6.43 9.78
CA GLU A 95 11.33 -6.55 10.99
C GLU A 95 12.71 -7.17 10.66
N ARG A 96 12.73 -8.21 9.82
CA ARG A 96 13.99 -8.80 9.33
C ARG A 96 14.86 -7.79 8.61
N PHE A 97 14.26 -7.00 7.72
CA PHE A 97 14.98 -5.97 6.98
C PHE A 97 15.44 -4.83 7.88
N ALA A 98 14.66 -4.41 8.88
CA ALA A 98 15.07 -3.44 9.89
C ALA A 98 16.34 -3.91 10.61
N GLY A 99 16.35 -5.17 11.07
CA GLY A 99 17.53 -5.77 11.71
C GLY A 99 18.75 -5.85 10.78
N MET A 100 18.55 -6.15 9.48
CA MET A 100 19.65 -6.22 8.51
C MET A 100 20.34 -4.87 8.26
N ILE A 101 19.60 -3.77 8.34
CA ILE A 101 20.13 -2.41 8.14
C ILE A 101 20.42 -1.66 9.42
N GLY A 102 20.23 -2.31 10.59
CA GLY A 102 20.55 -1.73 11.90
C GLY A 102 19.60 -0.60 12.33
N VAL A 103 18.33 -0.67 11.93
CA VAL A 103 17.27 0.24 12.37
C VAL A 103 16.49 -0.44 13.49
N ASP A 104 16.80 -0.06 14.74
CA ASP A 104 16.25 -0.71 15.94
C ASP A 104 15.00 0.01 16.49
N ASP A 105 14.71 1.22 16.01
CA ASP A 105 13.61 2.07 16.49
C ASP A 105 12.37 2.10 15.57
N ALA A 106 12.42 1.41 14.44
CA ALA A 106 11.23 1.19 13.62
C ALA A 106 10.31 0.16 14.27
N ARG A 107 9.03 0.48 14.38
CA ARG A 107 7.98 -0.40 14.90
C ARG A 107 7.13 -0.94 13.77
N PHE A 108 6.83 -2.24 13.80
CA PHE A 108 5.92 -2.86 12.83
C PHE A 108 4.76 -3.55 13.55
N VAL A 109 3.53 -3.36 13.04
CA VAL A 109 2.30 -3.80 13.68
C VAL A 109 1.45 -4.60 12.71
N VAL A 110 1.05 -5.81 13.10
CA VAL A 110 0.09 -6.61 12.33
C VAL A 110 -1.30 -6.11 12.68
N SER A 111 -1.95 -5.43 11.75
CA SER A 111 -3.34 -4.96 11.92
C SER A 111 -3.98 -4.65 10.56
N ARG A 112 -5.30 -4.78 10.50
CA ARG A 112 -6.08 -4.21 9.39
C ARG A 112 -6.13 -2.69 9.55
N VAL A 113 -6.20 -1.97 8.43
CA VAL A 113 -6.32 -0.50 8.46
C VAL A 113 -7.51 -0.05 9.30
N ARG A 114 -8.66 -0.73 9.20
CA ARG A 114 -9.88 -0.38 9.95
C ARG A 114 -9.70 -0.45 11.48
N ASP A 115 -8.77 -1.27 11.94
CA ASP A 115 -8.51 -1.51 13.35
C ASP A 115 -7.26 -0.73 13.83
N ALA A 116 -6.67 0.11 12.96
CA ALA A 116 -5.40 0.78 13.22
C ALA A 116 -5.45 1.72 14.44
N VAL A 117 -6.56 2.45 14.63
CA VAL A 117 -6.72 3.36 15.78
C VAL A 117 -6.63 2.59 17.11
N GLU A 118 -7.27 1.42 17.19
CA GLU A 118 -7.23 0.56 18.37
C GLU A 118 -5.84 -0.09 18.53
N SER A 119 -5.30 -0.65 17.44
CA SER A 119 -4.00 -1.34 17.45
C SER A 119 -2.81 -0.42 17.76
N LEU A 120 -2.96 0.87 17.49
CA LEU A 120 -1.97 1.91 17.79
C LEU A 120 -2.34 2.71 19.07
N GLU A 121 -3.34 2.24 19.84
CA GLU A 121 -3.77 2.85 21.10
C GLU A 121 -4.13 4.36 20.96
N GLY A 122 -4.58 4.78 19.78
CA GLY A 122 -4.92 6.18 19.48
C GLY A 122 -3.70 7.10 19.32
N GLU A 123 -2.50 6.55 19.14
CA GLU A 123 -1.30 7.35 18.87
C GLU A 123 -1.46 8.17 17.58
N GLU A 124 -1.12 9.44 17.63
CA GLU A 124 -1.15 10.34 16.47
C GLU A 124 0.26 10.57 15.92
N PHE A 125 0.35 10.78 14.60
CA PHE A 125 1.60 10.90 13.87
C PHE A 125 1.72 12.26 13.17
N ASP A 126 2.95 12.74 13.02
CA ASP A 126 3.23 13.96 12.25
C ASP A 126 2.92 13.75 10.76
N ILE A 127 3.12 12.52 10.28
CA ILE A 127 2.87 12.10 8.91
C ILE A 127 2.16 10.77 8.92
N VAL A 128 1.01 10.67 8.24
CA VAL A 128 0.37 9.41 7.85
C VAL A 128 0.63 9.21 6.36
N TYR A 129 1.32 8.13 6.02
CA TYR A 129 1.75 7.82 4.66
C TYR A 129 1.01 6.56 4.16
N THR A 130 0.51 6.61 2.94
CA THR A 130 -0.04 5.47 2.21
C THR A 130 0.39 5.60 0.76
N GLY A 131 0.86 4.52 0.14
CA GLY A 131 1.31 4.65 -1.23
C GLY A 131 1.32 3.39 -2.06
N ARG A 132 1.44 3.62 -3.37
CA ARG A 132 1.81 2.65 -4.39
C ARG A 132 0.84 1.52 -4.62
N GLY A 133 -0.43 1.87 -4.83
CA GLY A 133 -1.47 0.90 -5.15
C GLY A 133 -2.06 0.21 -3.92
N ALA A 134 -2.15 0.92 -2.80
CA ALA A 134 -2.66 0.37 -1.55
C ALA A 134 -4.18 0.46 -1.43
N LEU A 135 -4.80 1.51 -1.95
CA LEU A 135 -6.21 1.79 -1.69
C LEU A 135 -7.17 0.82 -2.39
N CYS A 136 -6.80 0.27 -3.53
CA CYS A 136 -7.65 -0.69 -4.24
C CYS A 136 -7.88 -2.00 -3.45
N TRP A 137 -7.09 -2.28 -2.43
CA TRP A 137 -7.24 -3.44 -1.55
C TRP A 137 -8.21 -3.23 -0.39
N LEU A 138 -8.74 -2.01 -0.24
CA LEU A 138 -9.64 -1.64 0.85
C LEU A 138 -11.09 -1.64 0.38
N PRO A 139 -12.01 -2.33 1.07
CA PRO A 139 -13.42 -2.37 0.67
C PRO A 139 -14.22 -1.14 1.09
N ASP A 140 -13.62 -0.22 1.86
CA ASP A 140 -14.29 0.95 2.42
C ASP A 140 -13.30 2.12 2.55
N ILE A 141 -13.36 3.02 1.56
CA ILE A 141 -12.48 4.19 1.48
C ILE A 141 -12.86 5.27 2.51
N GLU A 142 -14.13 5.36 2.89
CA GLU A 142 -14.60 6.33 3.91
C GLU A 142 -14.06 5.94 5.28
N GLN A 143 -14.07 4.64 5.58
CA GLN A 143 -13.47 4.11 6.81
C GLN A 143 -11.96 4.36 6.83
N TRP A 144 -11.24 4.15 5.71
CA TRP A 144 -9.82 4.47 5.61
C TRP A 144 -9.56 5.96 5.86
N ALA A 145 -10.33 6.86 5.24
CA ALA A 145 -10.18 8.30 5.43
C ALA A 145 -10.43 8.72 6.91
N SER A 146 -11.41 8.10 7.56
CA SER A 146 -11.69 8.30 8.99
C SER A 146 -10.52 7.86 9.87
N VAL A 147 -9.93 6.70 9.57
CA VAL A 147 -8.73 6.19 10.27
C VAL A 147 -7.56 7.14 10.09
N CYS A 148 -7.27 7.57 8.86
CA CYS A 148 -6.20 8.56 8.59
C CYS A 148 -6.42 9.85 9.37
N SER A 149 -7.66 10.38 9.37
CA SER A 149 -8.02 11.58 10.12
C SER A 149 -7.82 11.44 11.64
N SER A 150 -8.04 10.24 12.17
CA SER A 150 -7.88 9.96 13.61
C SER A 150 -6.43 9.77 14.04
N LEU A 151 -5.53 9.45 13.10
CA LEU A 151 -4.13 9.12 13.38
C LEU A 151 -3.16 10.24 12.97
N VAL A 152 -3.62 11.26 12.25
CA VAL A 152 -2.79 12.42 11.90
C VAL A 152 -2.92 13.49 12.97
N LYS A 153 -1.81 14.00 13.49
CA LYS A 153 -1.78 15.13 14.44
C LYS A 153 -2.40 16.39 13.83
N GLN A 154 -2.91 17.25 14.68
CA GLN A 154 -3.27 18.61 14.25
C GLN A 154 -2.06 19.32 13.64
N GLY A 155 -2.19 19.78 12.39
CA GLY A 155 -1.08 20.38 11.64
C GLY A 155 -0.10 19.35 11.04
N GLY A 156 -0.40 18.07 11.18
CA GLY A 156 0.30 16.98 10.50
C GLY A 156 -0.11 16.85 9.05
N MET A 157 0.41 15.83 8.38
CA MET A 157 0.21 15.58 6.95
C MET A 157 -0.31 14.18 6.70
N LEU A 158 -1.31 14.04 5.83
CA LEU A 158 -1.59 12.81 5.12
C LEU A 158 -0.91 12.89 3.75
N TYR A 159 0.01 11.96 3.47
CA TYR A 159 0.62 11.80 2.15
C TYR A 159 0.08 10.55 1.48
N LEU A 160 -0.42 10.70 0.27
CA LEU A 160 -0.97 9.63 -0.54
C LEU A 160 -0.33 9.66 -1.93
N GLU A 161 0.32 8.56 -2.31
CA GLU A 161 0.73 8.28 -3.68
C GLU A 161 -0.05 7.08 -4.20
N GLU A 162 -0.86 7.27 -5.23
CA GLU A 162 -1.72 6.22 -5.75
C GLU A 162 -1.83 6.26 -7.28
N SER A 163 -2.04 5.09 -7.86
CA SER A 163 -2.33 4.97 -9.29
C SER A 163 -3.73 5.46 -9.60
N THR A 164 -3.90 6.15 -10.73
CA THR A 164 -5.27 6.43 -11.18
C THR A 164 -6.01 5.13 -11.57
N PRO A 165 -7.27 4.93 -11.13
CA PRO A 165 -8.06 3.75 -11.48
C PRO A 165 -8.20 3.53 -12.99
N MET A 166 -8.11 4.60 -13.78
CA MET A 166 -8.16 4.51 -15.23
C MET A 166 -7.03 3.64 -15.79
N ILE A 167 -5.82 3.69 -15.19
CA ILE A 167 -4.68 2.92 -15.70
C ILE A 167 -4.90 1.41 -15.52
N ASN A 168 -5.56 1.03 -14.42
CA ASN A 168 -5.89 -0.37 -14.13
C ASN A 168 -7.03 -0.89 -15.02
N ALA A 169 -7.92 -0.01 -15.46
CA ALA A 169 -9.03 -0.36 -16.35
C ALA A 169 -8.64 -0.40 -17.82
N LEU A 170 -7.52 0.22 -18.22
CA LEU A 170 -7.08 0.23 -19.61
C LEU A 170 -6.41 -1.08 -19.98
N GLU A 171 -6.83 -1.65 -21.10
CA GLU A 171 -6.17 -2.82 -21.69
C GLU A 171 -5.93 -2.62 -23.19
N PRO A 172 -4.85 -3.15 -23.75
CA PRO A 172 -4.64 -3.18 -25.19
C PRO A 172 -5.63 -4.14 -25.83
N MET A 173 -6.44 -3.65 -26.77
CA MET A 173 -7.36 -4.45 -27.56
C MET A 173 -6.87 -4.53 -29.00
N ALA A 174 -6.77 -5.74 -29.54
CA ALA A 174 -6.40 -5.95 -30.94
C ALA A 174 -7.55 -5.50 -31.85
N VAL A 175 -7.22 -4.70 -32.86
CA VAL A 175 -8.13 -4.28 -33.92
C VAL A 175 -7.48 -4.50 -35.28
N GLU A 176 -8.28 -4.47 -36.36
CA GLU A 176 -7.72 -4.57 -37.70
C GLU A 176 -6.78 -3.38 -37.99
N GLY A 177 -5.51 -3.71 -38.23
CA GLY A 177 -4.46 -2.71 -38.50
C GLY A 177 -3.68 -2.21 -37.30
N GLY A 178 -3.90 -2.79 -36.07
CA GLY A 178 -3.12 -2.40 -34.89
C GLY A 178 -3.74 -2.77 -33.56
N SER A 179 -3.55 -1.92 -32.56
CA SER A 179 -4.19 -2.02 -31.25
C SER A 179 -4.71 -0.67 -30.78
N VAL A 180 -5.80 -0.70 -30.04
CA VAL A 180 -6.35 0.45 -29.32
C VAL A 180 -6.42 0.14 -27.84
N PHE A 181 -6.52 1.15 -27.00
CA PHE A 181 -6.84 0.95 -25.60
C PHE A 181 -8.35 0.93 -25.41
N GLY A 182 -8.84 -0.10 -24.73
CA GLY A 182 -10.23 -0.23 -24.29
C GLY A 182 -10.30 -0.30 -22.77
N LEU A 183 -11.51 -0.23 -22.24
CA LEU A 183 -11.78 -0.45 -20.81
C LEU A 183 -12.19 -1.91 -20.63
N ARG A 184 -11.48 -2.62 -19.74
CA ARG A 184 -11.78 -4.01 -19.40
C ARG A 184 -12.92 -4.15 -18.38
N TYR A 185 -13.27 -3.05 -17.70
CA TYR A 185 -14.40 -2.96 -16.79
C TYR A 185 -14.94 -1.53 -16.70
N ASP A 186 -16.13 -1.40 -16.15
CA ASP A 186 -16.78 -0.10 -15.95
C ASP A 186 -16.08 0.69 -14.84
N LEU A 187 -15.52 1.85 -15.18
CA LEU A 187 -14.89 2.77 -14.22
C LEU A 187 -15.84 3.30 -13.13
N PHE A 188 -17.15 3.14 -13.34
CA PHE A 188 -18.17 3.55 -12.38
C PHE A 188 -18.64 2.39 -11.50
N ASN A 189 -18.03 1.21 -11.64
CA ASN A 189 -18.32 0.07 -10.82
C ASN A 189 -17.92 0.35 -9.36
N THR A 190 -18.80 0.02 -8.42
CA THR A 190 -18.58 0.13 -6.97
C THR A 190 -18.31 -1.22 -6.31
N GLU A 191 -18.44 -2.31 -7.08
CA GLU A 191 -18.20 -3.67 -6.61
C GLU A 191 -16.72 -4.04 -6.82
N ALA A 192 -16.26 -5.02 -6.05
CA ALA A 192 -14.90 -5.54 -6.23
C ALA A 192 -14.72 -6.17 -7.62
N VAL A 193 -13.63 -5.86 -8.27
CA VAL A 193 -13.12 -6.57 -9.44
C VAL A 193 -12.33 -7.77 -8.94
N SER A 194 -12.80 -8.98 -9.26
CA SER A 194 -12.18 -10.23 -8.82
C SER A 194 -11.36 -10.83 -9.95
N GLU A 195 -10.11 -11.15 -9.67
CA GLU A 195 -9.20 -11.75 -10.62
C GLU A 195 -8.56 -13.01 -10.04
N VAL A 196 -8.23 -13.95 -10.93
CA VAL A 196 -7.37 -15.09 -10.59
C VAL A 196 -6.10 -14.94 -11.40
N SER A 197 -4.98 -14.80 -10.70
CA SER A 197 -3.65 -14.69 -11.30
C SER A 197 -2.82 -15.93 -11.01
N GLU A 198 -2.01 -16.33 -11.98
CA GLU A 198 -0.95 -17.31 -11.80
C GLU A 198 0.37 -16.56 -11.54
N GLY A 199 1.24 -17.14 -10.72
CA GLY A 199 2.50 -16.50 -10.35
C GLY A 199 2.33 -15.26 -9.47
N SER A 200 3.35 -14.43 -9.47
CA SER A 200 3.36 -13.09 -8.87
C SER A 200 3.81 -12.09 -9.91
N TYR A 201 3.37 -10.84 -9.83
CA TYR A 201 3.88 -9.78 -10.70
C TYR A 201 5.41 -9.55 -10.51
N ALA A 202 5.94 -9.93 -9.35
CA ALA A 202 7.38 -9.85 -9.05
C ALA A 202 8.13 -11.16 -9.36
N ASP A 203 7.42 -12.27 -9.52
CA ASP A 203 7.94 -13.59 -9.91
C ASP A 203 6.86 -14.35 -10.71
N PRO A 204 6.81 -14.16 -12.03
CA PRO A 204 5.81 -14.82 -12.88
C PRO A 204 5.86 -16.34 -12.88
N ASP A 205 7.02 -16.92 -12.56
CA ASP A 205 7.23 -18.38 -12.52
C ASP A 205 6.88 -18.97 -11.14
N TYR A 206 6.50 -18.15 -10.16
CA TYR A 206 6.11 -18.62 -8.84
C TYR A 206 4.84 -19.50 -8.94
N PRO A 207 4.85 -20.72 -8.39
CA PRO A 207 3.77 -21.67 -8.60
C PRO A 207 2.48 -21.29 -7.87
N GLY A 208 1.36 -21.73 -8.44
CA GLY A 208 0.03 -21.57 -7.87
C GLY A 208 -0.78 -20.44 -8.47
N SER A 209 -2.08 -20.52 -8.25
CA SER A 209 -3.03 -19.49 -8.65
C SER A 209 -3.64 -18.85 -7.40
N ARG A 210 -3.85 -17.54 -7.43
CA ARG A 210 -4.41 -16.76 -6.32
C ARG A 210 -5.58 -15.97 -6.80
N ARG A 211 -6.57 -15.87 -5.95
CA ARG A 211 -7.69 -14.96 -6.18
C ARG A 211 -7.44 -13.67 -5.40
N SER A 212 -7.67 -12.56 -6.07
CA SER A 212 -7.60 -11.24 -5.48
C SER A 212 -8.83 -10.41 -5.83
N HIS A 213 -9.12 -9.42 -4.99
CA HIS A 213 -10.27 -8.55 -5.09
C HIS A 213 -9.82 -7.11 -4.92
N CYS A 214 -10.03 -6.30 -5.95
CA CYS A 214 -9.69 -4.89 -5.95
C CYS A 214 -10.95 -4.04 -6.03
N TRP A 215 -11.03 -2.99 -5.23
CA TRP A 215 -12.05 -1.95 -5.30
C TRP A 215 -11.46 -0.74 -6.01
N GLU A 216 -11.81 -0.58 -7.28
CA GLU A 216 -11.29 0.50 -8.12
C GLU A 216 -12.09 1.77 -7.86
N TYR A 217 -11.72 2.47 -6.80
CA TYR A 217 -12.37 3.72 -6.42
C TYR A 217 -12.13 4.81 -7.46
N ARG A 218 -13.16 5.57 -7.72
CA ARG A 218 -13.07 6.76 -8.58
C ARG A 218 -12.38 7.87 -7.80
N TYR A 219 -11.09 8.00 -8.00
CA TYR A 219 -10.30 9.14 -7.49
C TYR A 219 -10.45 10.31 -8.45
N ASP A 220 -11.69 10.72 -8.75
CA ASP A 220 -11.89 12.00 -9.40
C ASP A 220 -11.77 13.12 -8.35
N SER A 221 -11.71 14.34 -8.83
CA SER A 221 -11.61 15.51 -7.95
C SER A 221 -12.74 15.60 -6.92
N THR A 222 -13.89 14.96 -7.18
CA THR A 222 -15.04 14.94 -6.28
C THR A 222 -14.77 14.05 -5.08
N VAL A 223 -14.20 12.85 -5.28
CA VAL A 223 -13.85 11.93 -4.18
C VAL A 223 -12.72 12.53 -3.32
N SER A 224 -11.69 13.09 -3.95
CA SER A 224 -10.61 13.75 -3.22
C SER A 224 -11.10 14.93 -2.37
N TYR A 225 -12.07 15.71 -2.87
CA TYR A 225 -12.59 16.85 -2.12
C TYR A 225 -13.58 16.47 -1.01
N THR A 226 -14.36 15.42 -1.17
CA THR A 226 -15.39 15.04 -0.19
C THR A 226 -14.86 14.16 0.93
N HIS A 227 -13.80 13.39 0.68
CA HIS A 227 -13.30 12.41 1.66
C HIS A 227 -11.97 12.80 2.29
N LEU A 228 -11.19 13.68 1.66
CA LEU A 228 -9.91 14.15 2.16
C LEU A 228 -9.94 15.56 2.78
N THR A 229 -11.09 16.21 2.86
CA THR A 229 -11.20 17.37 3.75
C THR A 229 -11.13 16.88 5.19
N LEU A 230 -9.91 16.69 5.66
CA LEU A 230 -9.64 16.64 7.09
C LEU A 230 -10.31 17.87 7.71
N PRO A 231 -11.05 17.74 8.80
CA PRO A 231 -11.66 18.89 9.44
C PRO A 231 -10.56 19.91 9.73
N THR A 232 -10.66 21.06 9.05
CA THR A 232 -9.86 22.20 9.40
C THR A 232 -10.41 22.69 10.75
N ILE A 233 -9.79 22.26 11.83
CA ILE A 233 -10.06 22.72 13.18
C ILE A 233 -9.18 23.93 13.45
#